data_9dbbbfa6df95cac13dc7d836a4375518
#
_entry.id   9dbbbfa6df95cac13dc7d836a4375518
#
_cell.length_a   1.000
_cell.length_b   1.000
_cell.length_c   1.000
_cell.angle_alpha   90.00
_cell.angle_beta   90.00
_cell.angle_gamma   90.00
#
_symmetry.space_group_name_H-M   'P 1'
#
loop_
_entity.id
_entity.type
_entity.pdbx_description
1 polymer ?
#
loop_
_entity_poly.entity_id
_entity_poly.type
_entity_poly.pdbx_seq_one_letter_code
_entity_poly.pdbx_strand_id
1 'polypeptide(L)'
;MVATQIAYYDFTKEQLAERGGSATVRELLNDGTEFRELESKVNLAEEGLKRIMAAKDLELCESIAGSGSRYGDWKILDVKNTNEETGFYAVLLETDSGHAIIAFRGSESKDYNQVLKDWINADFGLLMARDTVQQKNAADYMAEINQKYSYPYYAVTGHSLGGNLAEHAAIAAPDDMRGRIYQAVSFDGPGYSGEYIERNKDLIARVAHPVVHYRWSLIGALLTQPTCAVSRVIQVTEDIRSNTDKEALYMRHGTPFIEWNGGESVVDGTEDLLAFAMGKWSLKVDETVMKKRREKE
;
A
#
# COMPACT_ATOMS: atom_id res chain seq x y z
N MET A 1 -5.19 6.88 -3.17
CA MET A 1 -3.82 7.40 -3.10
C MET A 1 -3.56 8.22 -1.83
N VAL A 2 -4.27 9.37 -1.56
CA VAL A 2 -3.97 10.20 -0.38
C VAL A 2 -4.06 9.44 0.95
N ALA A 3 -5.09 8.60 1.15
CA ALA A 3 -5.18 7.75 2.35
C ALA A 3 -3.97 6.80 2.49
N THR A 4 -3.44 6.33 1.38
CA THR A 4 -2.25 5.49 1.35
C THR A 4 -1.01 6.26 1.80
N GLN A 5 -0.89 7.53 1.38
CA GLN A 5 0.21 8.40 1.83
C GLN A 5 0.08 8.72 3.32
N ILE A 6 -1.13 9.01 3.80
CA ILE A 6 -1.38 9.26 5.23
C ILE A 6 -0.93 8.07 6.10
N ALA A 7 -1.03 6.83 5.60
CA ALA A 7 -0.55 5.65 6.31
C ALA A 7 0.99 5.55 6.42
N TYR A 8 1.74 6.36 5.68
CA TYR A 8 3.21 6.46 5.82
C TYR A 8 3.67 7.46 6.88
N TYR A 9 2.75 8.26 7.44
CA TYR A 9 3.07 9.15 8.56
C TYR A 9 2.96 8.38 9.88
N ASP A 10 3.87 8.66 10.83
CA ASP A 10 3.98 7.92 12.09
C ASP A 10 3.03 8.44 13.18
N PHE A 11 1.73 8.30 12.94
CA PHE A 11 0.73 8.62 13.94
C PHE A 11 0.62 7.50 14.99
N THR A 12 0.29 7.89 16.24
CA THR A 12 0.24 6.96 17.36
C THR A 12 -1.12 6.98 18.07
N LYS A 13 -1.41 5.91 18.81
CA LYS A 13 -2.61 5.85 19.67
C LYS A 13 -2.56 6.88 20.79
N GLU A 14 -1.37 7.17 21.29
CA GLU A 14 -1.12 8.16 22.33
C GLU A 14 -1.53 9.57 21.86
N GLN A 15 -1.12 9.96 20.64
CA GLN A 15 -1.55 11.22 20.03
C GLN A 15 -3.07 11.32 19.89
N LEU A 16 -3.75 10.22 19.54
CA LEU A 16 -5.21 10.19 19.48
C LEU A 16 -5.83 10.29 20.88
N ALA A 17 -5.30 9.55 21.86
CA ALA A 17 -5.80 9.57 23.24
C ALA A 17 -5.73 10.96 23.87
N GLU A 18 -4.63 11.71 23.65
CA GLU A 18 -4.46 13.09 24.09
C GLU A 18 -5.49 14.04 23.49
N ARG A 19 -6.09 13.70 22.36
CA ARG A 19 -7.09 14.47 21.62
C ARG A 19 -8.53 13.91 21.75
N GLY A 20 -8.77 13.11 22.79
CA GLY A 20 -10.10 12.56 23.06
C GLY A 20 -10.49 11.34 22.21
N GLY A 21 -9.52 10.66 21.62
CA GLY A 21 -9.67 9.40 20.88
C GLY A 21 -9.70 9.53 19.37
N SER A 22 -9.67 10.73 18.82
CA SER A 22 -9.53 11.00 17.39
C SER A 22 -8.90 12.36 17.14
N ALA A 23 -8.32 12.55 15.95
CA ALA A 23 -7.77 13.84 15.53
C ALA A 23 -7.89 13.99 14.02
N THR A 24 -7.95 15.20 13.51
CA THR A 24 -7.82 15.44 12.08
C THR A 24 -6.38 15.20 11.62
N VAL A 25 -6.21 14.80 10.35
CA VAL A 25 -4.88 14.64 9.74
C VAL A 25 -4.08 15.93 9.87
N ARG A 26 -4.72 17.09 9.66
CA ARG A 26 -4.14 18.42 9.80
C ARG A 26 -3.60 18.68 11.21
N GLU A 27 -4.37 18.36 12.25
CA GLU A 27 -3.96 18.55 13.65
C GLU A 27 -2.72 17.72 13.98
N LEU A 28 -2.65 16.49 13.49
CA LEU A 28 -1.50 15.61 13.73
C LEU A 28 -0.27 16.04 12.94
N LEU A 29 -0.43 16.44 11.67
CA LEU A 29 0.68 16.94 10.87
C LEU A 29 1.23 18.27 11.41
N ASN A 30 0.34 19.17 11.89
CA ASN A 30 0.74 20.47 12.41
C ASN A 30 1.43 20.43 13.79
N ASP A 31 1.54 19.26 14.45
CA ASP A 31 2.43 19.15 15.61
C ASP A 31 3.92 19.25 15.20
N GLY A 32 4.18 19.15 13.91
CA GLY A 32 5.46 19.44 13.26
C GLY A 32 6.47 18.28 13.31
N THR A 33 6.13 17.13 13.84
CA THR A 33 7.05 15.98 13.90
C THR A 33 7.33 15.46 12.51
N GLU A 34 6.28 15.14 11.74
CA GLU A 34 6.40 14.67 10.36
C GLU A 34 7.12 15.67 9.44
N PHE A 35 6.78 16.96 9.54
CA PHE A 35 7.45 18.00 8.75
C PHE A 35 8.95 18.04 9.02
N ARG A 36 9.36 18.01 10.29
CA ARG A 36 10.80 18.03 10.65
C ARG A 36 11.53 16.81 10.12
N GLU A 37 10.89 15.64 10.14
CA GLU A 37 11.49 14.42 9.60
C GLU A 37 11.61 14.47 8.07
N LEU A 38 10.59 14.93 7.37
CA LEU A 38 10.63 15.10 5.92
C LEU A 38 11.63 16.17 5.47
N GLU A 39 11.66 17.32 6.14
CA GLU A 39 12.68 18.34 5.91
C GLU A 39 14.10 17.80 6.16
N SER A 40 14.30 17.02 7.21
CA SER A 40 15.57 16.36 7.48
C SER A 40 15.97 15.39 6.37
N LYS A 41 15.02 14.59 5.85
CA LYS A 41 15.26 13.70 4.71
C LYS A 41 15.69 14.48 3.47
N VAL A 42 15.05 15.61 3.16
CA VAL A 42 15.44 16.49 2.03
C VAL A 42 16.84 17.04 2.23
N ASN A 43 17.17 17.51 3.44
CA ASN A 43 18.45 18.14 3.73
C ASN A 43 19.61 17.13 3.76
N LEU A 44 19.37 15.90 4.20
CA LEU A 44 20.37 14.83 4.28
C LEU A 44 20.54 14.05 2.98
N ALA A 45 19.55 14.11 2.07
CA ALA A 45 19.65 13.42 0.80
C ALA A 45 20.73 14.06 -0.08
N GLU A 46 21.60 13.22 -0.67
CA GLU A 46 22.50 13.63 -1.73
C GLU A 46 21.69 14.16 -2.94
N GLU A 47 22.33 14.96 -3.79
CA GLU A 47 21.72 15.43 -5.03
C GLU A 47 21.29 14.24 -5.89
N GLY A 48 20.18 14.39 -6.63
CA GLY A 48 19.64 13.36 -7.52
C GLY A 48 18.22 12.92 -7.14
N LEU A 49 17.86 11.71 -7.57
CA LEU A 49 16.49 11.18 -7.45
C LEU A 49 16.00 11.08 -6.00
N LYS A 50 16.85 10.71 -5.05
CA LYS A 50 16.49 10.62 -3.64
C LYS A 50 16.01 11.94 -3.07
N ARG A 51 16.73 13.02 -3.40
CA ARG A 51 16.36 14.36 -2.97
C ARG A 51 15.06 14.83 -3.63
N ILE A 52 14.88 14.52 -4.92
CA ILE A 52 13.63 14.82 -5.64
C ILE A 52 12.45 14.10 -4.98
N MET A 53 12.60 12.82 -4.65
CA MET A 53 11.56 12.04 -3.99
C MET A 53 11.22 12.62 -2.60
N ALA A 54 12.23 12.86 -1.77
CA ALA A 54 12.03 13.44 -0.44
C ALA A 54 11.35 14.83 -0.50
N ALA A 55 11.72 15.67 -1.49
CA ALA A 55 11.09 16.97 -1.70
C ALA A 55 9.62 16.83 -2.13
N LYS A 56 9.30 15.87 -3.02
CA LYS A 56 7.92 15.59 -3.42
C LYS A 56 7.07 15.04 -2.26
N ASP A 57 7.64 14.21 -1.38
CA ASP A 57 6.96 13.72 -0.19
C ASP A 57 6.66 14.87 0.79
N LEU A 58 7.59 15.80 0.98
CA LEU A 58 7.39 17.00 1.79
C LEU A 58 6.29 17.89 1.20
N GLU A 59 6.35 18.19 -0.10
CA GLU A 59 5.32 18.97 -0.81
C GLU A 59 3.93 18.35 -0.68
N LEU A 60 3.83 17.02 -0.78
CA LEU A 60 2.58 16.30 -0.62
C LEU A 60 2.05 16.40 0.83
N CYS A 61 2.93 16.28 1.83
CA CYS A 61 2.59 16.44 3.23
C CYS A 61 2.06 17.87 3.49
N GLU A 62 2.75 18.91 2.99
CA GLU A 62 2.31 20.31 3.07
C GLU A 62 0.96 20.52 2.39
N SER A 63 0.75 19.92 1.22
CA SER A 63 -0.51 19.99 0.49
C SER A 63 -1.66 19.35 1.26
N ILE A 64 -1.44 18.21 1.91
CA ILE A 64 -2.44 17.53 2.74
C ILE A 64 -2.77 18.37 3.98
N ALA A 65 -1.77 18.92 4.66
CA ALA A 65 -1.94 19.72 5.87
C ALA A 65 -2.50 21.13 5.60
N GLY A 66 -2.39 21.62 4.38
CA GLY A 66 -2.77 22.97 3.99
C GLY A 66 -4.23 23.33 4.31
N SER A 67 -4.50 24.59 4.65
CA SER A 67 -5.83 25.05 5.13
C SER A 67 -6.97 24.88 4.12
N GLY A 68 -6.66 24.74 2.83
CA GLY A 68 -7.63 24.48 1.77
C GLY A 68 -7.81 23.01 1.40
N SER A 69 -7.06 22.12 2.04
CA SER A 69 -7.09 20.69 1.73
C SER A 69 -8.22 19.98 2.47
N ARG A 70 -9.14 19.37 1.74
CA ARG A 70 -10.17 18.49 2.30
C ARG A 70 -9.57 17.26 3.02
N TYR A 71 -8.40 16.80 2.61
CA TYR A 71 -7.74 15.64 3.17
C TYR A 71 -7.19 15.91 4.57
N GLY A 72 -6.81 17.16 4.85
CA GLY A 72 -6.40 17.59 6.18
C GLY A 72 -7.54 17.53 7.20
N ASP A 73 -8.79 17.61 6.75
CA ASP A 73 -9.98 17.56 7.60
C ASP A 73 -10.48 16.12 7.86
N TRP A 74 -9.93 15.13 7.18
CA TRP A 74 -10.19 13.72 7.49
C TRP A 74 -9.73 13.40 8.91
N LYS A 75 -10.50 12.58 9.62
CA LYS A 75 -10.18 12.17 10.99
C LYS A 75 -9.47 10.82 11.01
N ILE A 76 -8.44 10.72 11.82
CA ILE A 76 -7.84 9.45 12.20
C ILE A 76 -8.55 8.97 13.46
N LEU A 77 -9.17 7.81 13.38
CA LEU A 77 -9.98 7.21 14.45
C LEU A 77 -9.28 6.06 15.16
N ASP A 78 -8.38 5.38 14.47
CA ASP A 78 -7.62 4.26 15.01
C ASP A 78 -6.28 4.12 14.29
N VAL A 79 -5.29 3.69 15.04
CA VAL A 79 -3.94 3.36 14.54
C VAL A 79 -3.55 2.00 15.08
N LYS A 80 -3.11 1.10 14.24
CA LYS A 80 -2.49 -0.17 14.63
C LYS A 80 -1.02 -0.12 14.20
N ASN A 81 -0.14 -0.01 15.18
CA ASN A 81 1.30 0.01 14.95
C ASN A 81 1.96 -1.15 15.70
N THR A 82 2.42 -2.14 14.95
CA THR A 82 3.30 -3.22 15.42
C THR A 82 4.53 -3.29 14.51
N ASN A 83 5.00 -2.12 14.04
CA ASN A 83 6.05 -2.02 13.04
C ASN A 83 7.37 -2.61 13.54
N GLU A 84 7.75 -2.34 14.80
CA GLU A 84 8.98 -2.87 15.39
C GLU A 84 8.98 -4.41 15.51
N GLU A 85 7.81 -5.01 15.73
CA GLU A 85 7.67 -6.46 15.97
C GLU A 85 7.41 -7.24 14.69
N THR A 86 6.57 -6.71 13.81
CA THR A 86 6.04 -7.43 12.65
C THR A 86 6.13 -6.67 11.33
N GLY A 87 6.56 -5.41 11.35
CA GLY A 87 6.54 -4.54 10.17
C GLY A 87 5.13 -4.13 9.74
N PHE A 88 4.13 -4.18 10.64
CA PHE A 88 2.74 -3.86 10.31
C PHE A 88 2.29 -2.52 10.86
N TYR A 89 1.69 -1.71 9.99
CA TYR A 89 1.05 -0.46 10.35
C TYR A 89 -0.23 -0.25 9.54
N ALA A 90 -1.29 0.21 10.19
CA ALA A 90 -2.55 0.55 9.55
C ALA A 90 -3.26 1.68 10.29
N VAL A 91 -4.06 2.45 9.55
CA VAL A 91 -4.89 3.53 10.08
C VAL A 91 -6.33 3.38 9.62
N LEU A 92 -7.28 3.74 10.51
CA LEU A 92 -8.67 3.98 10.16
C LEU A 92 -8.91 5.48 10.04
N LEU A 93 -9.37 5.90 8.87
CA LEU A 93 -9.73 7.27 8.55
C LEU A 93 -11.25 7.42 8.39
N GLU A 94 -11.78 8.54 8.84
CA GLU A 94 -13.12 9.01 8.47
C GLU A 94 -12.98 10.21 7.53
N THR A 95 -13.61 10.14 6.36
CA THR A 95 -13.62 11.23 5.39
C THR A 95 -14.61 12.33 5.79
N ASP A 96 -14.51 13.49 5.14
CA ASP A 96 -15.46 14.60 5.25
C ASP A 96 -16.91 14.23 4.90
N SER A 97 -17.10 13.17 4.11
CA SER A 97 -18.41 12.61 3.77
C SER A 97 -18.89 11.49 4.71
N GLY A 98 -18.15 11.22 5.79
CA GLY A 98 -18.51 10.20 6.78
C GLY A 98 -18.27 8.76 6.33
N HIS A 99 -17.43 8.55 5.32
CA HIS A 99 -17.02 7.21 4.90
C HIS A 99 -15.73 6.78 5.61
N ALA A 100 -15.62 5.51 5.92
CA ALA A 100 -14.43 4.94 6.52
C ALA A 100 -13.43 4.43 5.46
N ILE A 101 -12.15 4.73 5.66
CA ILE A 101 -11.05 4.19 4.84
C ILE A 101 -10.05 3.50 5.77
N ILE A 102 -9.76 2.24 5.50
CA ILE A 102 -8.68 1.51 6.17
C ILE A 102 -7.47 1.52 5.23
N ALA A 103 -6.38 2.13 5.66
CA ALA A 103 -5.16 2.22 4.86
C ALA A 103 -4.02 1.45 5.53
N PHE A 104 -3.38 0.57 4.75
CA PHE A 104 -2.23 -0.24 5.17
C PHE A 104 -0.94 0.35 4.61
N ARG A 105 0.07 0.47 5.47
CA ARG A 105 1.41 0.90 5.10
C ARG A 105 2.13 -0.25 4.39
N GLY A 106 2.95 0.10 3.40
CA GLY A 106 3.92 -0.81 2.81
C GLY A 106 5.16 -0.98 3.67
N SER A 107 6.13 -1.72 3.15
CA SER A 107 7.42 -1.87 3.83
C SER A 107 8.12 -0.52 3.98
N GLU A 108 8.55 -0.20 5.20
CA GLU A 108 9.45 0.92 5.45
C GLU A 108 10.89 0.45 5.30
N SER A 109 11.56 0.95 4.30
CA SER A 109 12.99 0.80 4.22
C SER A 109 13.63 2.16 4.12
N LYS A 110 14.56 2.40 5.03
CA LYS A 110 15.46 3.56 4.97
C LYS A 110 16.42 3.49 3.78
N ASP A 111 16.51 2.32 3.11
CA ASP A 111 17.29 2.10 1.92
C ASP A 111 16.50 1.28 0.89
N TYR A 112 15.95 1.93 -0.14
CA TYR A 112 15.22 1.31 -1.24
C TYR A 112 16.04 0.20 -1.95
N ASN A 113 17.36 0.32 -1.97
CA ASN A 113 18.24 -0.72 -2.53
C ASN A 113 18.27 -1.98 -1.66
N GLN A 114 18.14 -1.81 -0.34
CA GLN A 114 18.09 -2.92 0.59
C GLN A 114 16.73 -3.64 0.48
N VAL A 115 15.61 -2.88 0.43
CA VAL A 115 14.25 -3.47 0.26
C VAL A 115 14.18 -4.37 -0.94
N LEU A 116 14.66 -3.93 -2.08
CA LEU A 116 14.51 -4.73 -3.28
C LEU A 116 15.45 -5.93 -3.29
N LYS A 117 16.65 -5.82 -2.70
CA LYS A 117 17.53 -6.97 -2.49
C LYS A 117 16.91 -7.97 -1.51
N ASP A 118 16.33 -7.47 -0.43
CA ASP A 118 15.67 -8.28 0.57
C ASP A 118 14.36 -8.85 0.01
N TRP A 119 13.61 -8.05 -0.77
CA TRP A 119 12.41 -8.49 -1.49
C TRP A 119 12.69 -9.57 -2.54
N ILE A 120 13.73 -9.41 -3.35
CA ILE A 120 14.08 -10.41 -4.37
C ILE A 120 14.67 -11.67 -3.72
N ASN A 121 15.41 -11.55 -2.61
CA ASN A 121 16.13 -12.65 -2.01
C ASN A 121 15.45 -13.31 -0.81
N ALA A 122 14.73 -12.57 0.02
CA ALA A 122 14.12 -13.09 1.26
C ALA A 122 12.60 -12.92 1.29
N ASP A 123 12.07 -11.74 0.98
CA ASP A 123 10.65 -11.44 1.11
C ASP A 123 9.81 -12.00 -0.04
N PHE A 124 10.40 -12.16 -1.24
CA PHE A 124 9.75 -12.90 -2.32
C PHE A 124 9.51 -14.37 -1.92
N GLY A 125 10.47 -14.96 -1.19
CA GLY A 125 10.30 -16.28 -0.58
C GLY A 125 9.21 -16.32 0.48
N LEU A 126 9.03 -15.23 1.25
CA LEU A 126 7.98 -15.08 2.27
C LEU A 126 6.60 -14.89 1.63
N LEU A 127 6.47 -14.09 0.58
CA LEU A 127 5.21 -13.95 -0.19
C LEU A 127 4.80 -15.24 -0.92
N MET A 128 5.79 -16.08 -1.25
CA MET A 128 5.59 -17.42 -1.83
C MET A 128 5.24 -18.46 -0.75
N ALA A 129 5.45 -18.13 0.53
CA ALA A 129 5.08 -18.99 1.64
C ALA A 129 3.59 -18.79 2.05
N ARG A 130 3.17 -19.45 3.08
CA ARG A 130 1.83 -19.30 3.72
C ARG A 130 1.58 -17.85 4.13
N ASP A 131 0.35 -17.53 4.57
CA ASP A 131 -0.03 -16.19 5.03
C ASP A 131 1.07 -15.55 5.88
N THR A 132 1.52 -14.36 5.49
CA THR A 132 2.53 -13.64 6.26
C THR A 132 1.95 -13.15 7.58
N VAL A 133 2.82 -12.84 8.55
CA VAL A 133 2.38 -12.25 9.82
C VAL A 133 1.63 -10.94 9.57
N GLN A 134 2.05 -10.14 8.60
CA GLN A 134 1.37 -8.89 8.24
C GLN A 134 -0.02 -9.14 7.63
N GLN A 135 -0.21 -10.16 6.79
CA GLN A 135 -1.52 -10.54 6.25
C GLN A 135 -2.47 -10.97 7.38
N LYS A 136 -1.98 -11.76 8.33
CA LYS A 136 -2.75 -12.10 9.52
C LYS A 136 -3.13 -10.86 10.32
N ASN A 137 -2.17 -9.97 10.59
CA ASN A 137 -2.42 -8.71 11.30
C ASN A 137 -3.44 -7.83 10.56
N ALA A 138 -3.44 -7.83 9.22
CA ALA A 138 -4.42 -7.10 8.43
C ALA A 138 -5.84 -7.68 8.61
N ALA A 139 -6.00 -9.01 8.56
CA ALA A 139 -7.28 -9.67 8.82
C ALA A 139 -7.76 -9.44 10.25
N ASP A 140 -6.89 -9.55 11.25
CA ASP A 140 -7.19 -9.29 12.65
C ASP A 140 -7.61 -7.82 12.86
N TYR A 141 -6.93 -6.87 12.21
CA TYR A 141 -7.30 -5.46 12.29
C TYR A 141 -8.68 -5.19 11.66
N MET A 142 -9.01 -5.82 10.52
CA MET A 142 -10.37 -5.73 9.97
C MET A 142 -11.43 -6.20 10.97
N ALA A 143 -11.17 -7.29 11.68
CA ALA A 143 -12.08 -7.81 12.69
C ALA A 143 -12.19 -6.87 13.91
N GLU A 144 -11.08 -6.29 14.39
CA GLU A 144 -11.07 -5.25 15.44
C GLU A 144 -11.89 -4.03 15.06
N ILE A 145 -11.68 -3.51 13.85
CA ILE A 145 -12.43 -2.35 13.33
C ILE A 145 -13.92 -2.67 13.22
N ASN A 146 -14.27 -3.85 12.71
CA ASN A 146 -15.66 -4.28 12.57
C ASN A 146 -16.39 -4.37 13.91
N GLN A 147 -15.70 -4.75 14.99
CA GLN A 147 -16.28 -4.81 16.34
C GLN A 147 -16.41 -3.43 16.99
N LYS A 148 -15.45 -2.54 16.71
CA LYS A 148 -15.36 -1.24 17.38
C LYS A 148 -16.16 -0.14 16.69
N TYR A 149 -16.27 -0.20 15.36
CA TYR A 149 -16.88 0.84 14.54
C TYR A 149 -17.97 0.27 13.63
N SER A 150 -19.03 1.05 13.43
CA SER A 150 -20.15 0.67 12.57
C SER A 150 -20.34 1.70 11.46
N TYR A 151 -19.62 1.50 10.35
CA TYR A 151 -19.81 2.31 9.15
C TYR A 151 -20.67 1.55 8.13
N PRO A 152 -21.55 2.23 7.37
CA PRO A 152 -22.32 1.59 6.30
C PRO A 152 -21.42 1.12 5.16
N TYR A 153 -20.29 1.81 4.94
CA TYR A 153 -19.36 1.53 3.86
C TYR A 153 -17.91 1.72 4.30
N TYR A 154 -17.03 0.84 3.82
CA TYR A 154 -15.60 0.89 4.00
C TYR A 154 -14.89 0.90 2.65
N ALA A 155 -13.85 1.71 2.51
CA ALA A 155 -12.81 1.52 1.51
C ALA A 155 -11.57 0.92 2.18
N VAL A 156 -10.83 0.11 1.43
CA VAL A 156 -9.58 -0.50 1.89
C VAL A 156 -8.49 -0.18 0.88
N THR A 157 -7.32 0.27 1.33
CA THR A 157 -6.25 0.66 0.40
C THR A 157 -4.86 0.49 0.99
N GLY A 158 -3.85 0.48 0.14
CA GLY A 158 -2.44 0.47 0.52
C GLY A 158 -1.53 0.56 -0.70
N HIS A 159 -0.26 0.85 -0.46
CA HIS A 159 0.79 0.92 -1.46
C HIS A 159 1.86 -0.14 -1.19
N SER A 160 2.47 -0.69 -2.21
CA SER A 160 3.51 -1.70 -2.07
C SER A 160 2.99 -2.94 -1.32
N LEU A 161 3.70 -3.44 -0.32
CA LEU A 161 3.19 -4.50 0.56
C LEU A 161 1.81 -4.13 1.15
N GLY A 162 1.58 -2.86 1.51
CA GLY A 162 0.27 -2.38 1.96
C GLY A 162 -0.84 -2.58 0.93
N GLY A 163 -0.53 -2.54 -0.36
CA GLY A 163 -1.45 -2.88 -1.44
C GLY A 163 -1.85 -4.36 -1.42
N ASN A 164 -0.89 -5.27 -1.23
CA ASN A 164 -1.15 -6.69 -1.01
C ASN A 164 -1.99 -6.91 0.26
N LEU A 165 -1.66 -6.21 1.36
CA LEU A 165 -2.42 -6.29 2.61
C LEU A 165 -3.86 -5.79 2.44
N ALA A 166 -4.10 -4.73 1.65
CA ALA A 166 -5.43 -4.21 1.37
C ALA A 166 -6.29 -5.22 0.60
N GLU A 167 -5.73 -5.89 -0.39
CA GLU A 167 -6.41 -6.96 -1.12
C GLU A 167 -6.72 -8.15 -0.21
N HIS A 168 -5.70 -8.59 0.58
CA HIS A 168 -5.89 -9.66 1.56
C HIS A 168 -6.97 -9.32 2.60
N ALA A 169 -6.95 -8.10 3.12
CA ALA A 169 -7.95 -7.61 4.07
C ALA A 169 -9.37 -7.65 3.49
N ALA A 170 -9.55 -7.28 2.22
CA ALA A 170 -10.85 -7.36 1.55
C ALA A 170 -11.32 -8.82 1.37
N ILE A 171 -10.41 -9.75 1.07
CA ILE A 171 -10.69 -11.18 0.91
C ILE A 171 -11.02 -11.82 2.26
N ALA A 172 -10.22 -11.52 3.30
CA ALA A 172 -10.30 -12.14 4.62
C ALA A 172 -11.24 -11.42 5.61
N ALA A 173 -11.85 -10.30 5.22
CA ALA A 173 -12.76 -9.54 6.09
C ALA A 173 -13.88 -10.43 6.65
N PRO A 174 -14.38 -10.14 7.89
CA PRO A 174 -15.58 -10.78 8.42
C PRO A 174 -16.76 -10.69 7.45
N ASP A 175 -17.60 -11.71 7.39
CA ASP A 175 -18.67 -11.81 6.39
C ASP A 175 -19.64 -10.60 6.41
N ASP A 176 -19.97 -10.11 7.60
CA ASP A 176 -20.82 -8.93 7.80
C ASP A 176 -20.12 -7.61 7.41
N MET A 177 -18.81 -7.52 7.49
CA MET A 177 -18.02 -6.38 7.04
C MET A 177 -17.77 -6.43 5.52
N ARG A 178 -17.52 -7.62 4.97
CA ARG A 178 -17.18 -7.82 3.55
C ARG A 178 -18.23 -7.21 2.62
N GLY A 179 -19.52 -7.37 2.95
CA GLY A 179 -20.62 -6.76 2.19
C GLY A 179 -20.67 -5.23 2.25
N ARG A 180 -19.95 -4.62 3.19
CA ARG A 180 -19.84 -3.16 3.37
C ARG A 180 -18.56 -2.57 2.77
N ILE A 181 -17.63 -3.40 2.30
CA ILE A 181 -16.45 -2.94 1.57
C ILE A 181 -16.88 -2.62 0.15
N TYR A 182 -17.08 -1.34 -0.15
CA TYR A 182 -17.50 -0.90 -1.48
C TYR A 182 -16.34 -0.74 -2.46
N GLN A 183 -15.12 -0.60 -1.94
CA GLN A 183 -13.94 -0.43 -2.75
C GLN A 183 -12.70 -0.96 -2.01
N ALA A 184 -11.91 -1.77 -2.71
CA ALA A 184 -10.55 -2.11 -2.32
C ALA A 184 -9.58 -1.68 -3.42
N VAL A 185 -8.51 -0.98 -3.06
CA VAL A 185 -7.54 -0.45 -4.02
C VAL A 185 -6.13 -0.79 -3.59
N SER A 186 -5.44 -1.52 -4.44
CA SER A 186 -4.02 -1.83 -4.31
C SER A 186 -3.20 -0.92 -5.22
N PHE A 187 -2.27 -0.18 -4.66
CA PHE A 187 -1.35 0.65 -5.41
C PHE A 187 0.02 -0.03 -5.48
N ASP A 188 0.35 -0.55 -6.63
CA ASP A 188 1.61 -1.22 -6.96
C ASP A 188 2.00 -2.35 -5.98
N GLY A 189 0.97 -3.01 -5.40
CA GLY A 189 1.17 -4.15 -4.54
C GLY A 189 1.50 -5.40 -5.34
N PRO A 190 2.35 -6.31 -4.82
CA PRO A 190 2.55 -7.61 -5.48
C PRO A 190 1.30 -8.48 -5.35
N GLY A 191 1.13 -9.39 -6.28
CA GLY A 191 0.09 -10.41 -6.22
C GLY A 191 0.39 -11.52 -5.19
N TYR A 192 -0.16 -12.69 -5.42
CA TYR A 192 -0.11 -13.84 -4.52
C TYR A 192 0.43 -15.08 -5.21
N SER A 193 0.94 -16.01 -4.42
CA SER A 193 1.31 -17.35 -4.90
C SER A 193 0.08 -18.13 -5.35
N GLY A 194 0.28 -19.09 -6.25
CA GLY A 194 -0.79 -20.01 -6.66
C GLY A 194 -1.36 -20.82 -5.50
N GLU A 195 -0.53 -21.12 -4.47
CA GLU A 195 -0.98 -21.79 -3.25
C GLU A 195 -1.95 -20.92 -2.45
N TYR A 196 -1.65 -19.61 -2.30
CA TYR A 196 -2.56 -18.67 -1.66
C TYR A 196 -3.90 -18.58 -2.40
N ILE A 197 -3.84 -18.42 -3.72
CA ILE A 197 -5.05 -18.32 -4.57
C ILE A 197 -5.93 -19.56 -4.43
N GLU A 198 -5.35 -20.75 -4.53
CA GLU A 198 -6.12 -22.01 -4.41
C GLU A 198 -6.71 -22.18 -3.01
N ARG A 199 -5.94 -21.91 -1.96
CA ARG A 199 -6.40 -22.03 -0.58
C ARG A 199 -7.53 -21.05 -0.26
N ASN A 200 -7.50 -19.85 -0.80
CA ASN A 200 -8.46 -18.79 -0.52
C ASN A 200 -9.54 -18.62 -1.62
N LYS A 201 -9.65 -19.54 -2.58
CA LYS A 201 -10.55 -19.42 -3.74
C LYS A 201 -12.01 -19.13 -3.36
N ASP A 202 -12.53 -19.75 -2.30
CA ASP A 202 -13.90 -19.57 -1.85
C ASP A 202 -14.11 -18.17 -1.22
N LEU A 203 -13.12 -17.64 -0.52
CA LEU A 203 -13.14 -16.28 0.03
C LEU A 203 -13.02 -15.24 -1.10
N ILE A 204 -12.12 -15.47 -2.05
CA ILE A 204 -11.94 -14.62 -3.24
C ILE A 204 -13.25 -14.52 -4.03
N ALA A 205 -13.95 -15.64 -4.20
CA ALA A 205 -15.24 -15.67 -4.90
C ALA A 205 -16.37 -14.91 -4.17
N ARG A 206 -16.22 -14.63 -2.87
CA ARG A 206 -17.19 -13.88 -2.06
C ARG A 206 -16.93 -12.37 -2.02
N VAL A 207 -15.86 -11.88 -2.61
CA VAL A 207 -15.58 -10.43 -2.68
C VAL A 207 -16.63 -9.78 -3.56
N ALA A 208 -17.47 -8.95 -2.96
CA ALA A 208 -18.66 -8.39 -3.63
C ALA A 208 -18.31 -7.31 -4.66
N HIS A 209 -17.21 -6.60 -4.45
CA HIS A 209 -16.74 -5.53 -5.33
C HIS A 209 -15.33 -5.83 -5.83
N PRO A 210 -15.04 -5.58 -7.11
CA PRO A 210 -13.71 -5.80 -7.66
C PRO A 210 -12.64 -5.01 -6.88
N VAL A 211 -11.54 -5.67 -6.59
CA VAL A 211 -10.33 -4.99 -6.15
C VAL A 211 -9.72 -4.29 -7.35
N VAL A 212 -9.43 -3.00 -7.24
CA VAL A 212 -8.72 -2.28 -8.30
C VAL A 212 -7.23 -2.29 -7.97
N HIS A 213 -6.48 -3.00 -8.81
CA HIS A 213 -5.03 -3.09 -8.69
C HIS A 213 -4.38 -2.13 -9.70
N TYR A 214 -3.87 -1.01 -9.22
CA TYR A 214 -3.06 -0.09 -10.02
C TYR A 214 -1.60 -0.48 -9.92
N ARG A 215 -0.93 -0.66 -11.06
CA ARG A 215 0.48 -1.04 -11.13
C ARG A 215 1.25 -0.11 -12.07
N TRP A 216 2.51 0.15 -11.75
CA TRP A 216 3.39 1.00 -12.55
C TRP A 216 4.87 0.62 -12.43
N SER A 217 5.24 -0.30 -11.54
CA SER A 217 6.61 -0.75 -11.34
C SER A 217 6.76 -2.26 -11.41
N LEU A 218 8.00 -2.72 -11.20
CA LEU A 218 8.33 -4.13 -11.10
C LEU A 218 7.54 -4.84 -10.00
N ILE A 219 7.29 -4.16 -8.89
CA ILE A 219 6.64 -4.75 -7.70
C ILE A 219 5.19 -5.10 -8.01
N GLY A 220 4.44 -4.15 -8.59
CA GLY A 220 3.04 -4.38 -8.97
C GLY A 220 2.84 -5.44 -10.06
N ALA A 221 3.91 -5.82 -10.77
CA ALA A 221 3.88 -6.87 -11.78
C ALA A 221 4.18 -8.28 -11.23
N LEU A 222 4.61 -8.40 -9.96
CA LEU A 222 5.01 -9.69 -9.38
C LEU A 222 3.80 -10.55 -9.04
N LEU A 223 3.92 -11.86 -9.28
CA LEU A 223 2.96 -12.90 -8.91
C LEU A 223 1.58 -12.76 -9.59
N THR A 224 0.60 -13.52 -9.10
CA THR A 224 -0.75 -13.58 -9.67
C THR A 224 -1.71 -12.73 -8.87
N GLN A 225 -2.46 -11.87 -9.55
CA GLN A 225 -3.58 -11.18 -8.93
C GLN A 225 -4.77 -12.13 -8.72
N PRO A 226 -5.52 -12.02 -7.62
CA PRO A 226 -6.71 -12.83 -7.40
C PRO A 226 -7.78 -12.51 -8.43
N THR A 227 -8.66 -13.46 -8.73
CA THR A 227 -9.71 -13.32 -9.76
C THR A 227 -10.72 -12.21 -9.47
N CYS A 228 -10.81 -11.74 -8.23
CA CYS A 228 -11.60 -10.56 -7.84
C CYS A 228 -10.92 -9.24 -8.16
N ALA A 229 -9.63 -9.23 -8.59
CA ALA A 229 -8.88 -8.03 -8.89
C ALA A 229 -8.92 -7.68 -10.38
N VAL A 230 -9.05 -6.39 -10.66
CA VAL A 230 -8.93 -5.81 -12.01
C VAL A 230 -7.67 -4.93 -12.04
N SER A 231 -6.68 -5.35 -12.81
CA SER A 231 -5.42 -4.62 -12.94
C SER A 231 -5.53 -3.48 -13.95
N ARG A 232 -4.92 -2.35 -13.60
CA ARG A 232 -4.75 -1.17 -14.48
C ARG A 232 -3.32 -0.69 -14.41
N VAL A 233 -2.75 -0.30 -15.54
CA VAL A 233 -1.41 0.28 -15.61
C VAL A 233 -1.51 1.79 -15.45
N ILE A 234 -0.71 2.37 -14.58
CA ILE A 234 -0.59 3.81 -14.40
C ILE A 234 0.75 4.27 -14.99
N GLN A 235 0.75 5.42 -15.61
CA GLN A 235 1.94 6.04 -16.15
C GLN A 235 2.72 6.76 -15.04
N VAL A 236 4.04 6.59 -15.03
CA VAL A 236 4.96 7.37 -14.21
C VAL A 236 5.46 8.59 -14.98
N THR A 237 5.91 9.61 -14.26
CA THR A 237 6.41 10.86 -14.83
C THR A 237 7.64 10.63 -15.72
N GLU A 238 7.81 11.46 -16.74
CA GLU A 238 8.85 11.27 -17.78
C GLU A 238 10.27 11.31 -17.21
N ASP A 239 10.51 12.14 -16.21
CA ASP A 239 11.80 12.29 -15.54
C ASP A 239 12.31 10.96 -14.95
N ILE A 240 11.40 10.14 -14.41
CA ILE A 240 11.75 8.81 -13.89
C ILE A 240 11.62 7.71 -14.95
N ARG A 241 10.68 7.86 -15.90
CA ARG A 241 10.42 6.87 -16.96
C ARG A 241 11.57 6.74 -17.94
N SER A 242 12.15 7.86 -18.35
CA SER A 242 13.27 7.90 -19.29
C SER A 242 14.61 7.52 -18.65
N ASN A 243 14.73 7.52 -17.34
CA ASN A 243 15.95 7.17 -16.64
C ASN A 243 16.06 5.64 -16.49
N THR A 244 17.09 5.05 -17.09
CA THR A 244 17.36 3.59 -17.08
C THR A 244 18.35 3.16 -16.01
N ASP A 245 18.82 4.07 -15.17
CA ASP A 245 19.69 3.76 -14.07
C ASP A 245 19.01 2.81 -13.09
N LYS A 246 19.78 1.94 -12.47
CA LYS A 246 19.27 0.95 -11.53
C LYS A 246 18.49 1.59 -10.38
N GLU A 247 18.97 2.71 -9.86
CA GLU A 247 18.28 3.48 -8.81
C GLU A 247 16.93 4.00 -9.30
N ALA A 248 16.85 4.56 -10.51
CA ALA A 248 15.60 5.03 -11.08
C ALA A 248 14.57 3.92 -11.26
N LEU A 249 14.99 2.73 -11.68
CA LEU A 249 14.11 1.57 -11.82
C LEU A 249 13.44 1.19 -10.48
N TYR A 250 14.14 1.37 -9.37
CA TYR A 250 13.60 1.12 -8.04
C TYR A 250 12.69 2.25 -7.56
N MET A 251 13.11 3.49 -7.78
CA MET A 251 12.36 4.67 -7.35
C MET A 251 11.05 4.86 -8.12
N ARG A 252 10.91 4.25 -9.31
CA ARG A 252 9.62 4.19 -10.03
C ARG A 252 8.49 3.62 -9.17
N HIS A 253 8.81 2.78 -8.21
CA HIS A 253 7.81 2.25 -7.28
C HIS A 253 7.21 3.31 -6.34
N GLY A 254 7.91 4.42 -6.13
CA GLY A 254 7.45 5.50 -5.25
C GLY A 254 6.22 6.25 -5.80
N THR A 255 5.25 6.51 -4.95
CA THR A 255 4.02 7.23 -5.28
C THR A 255 4.23 8.66 -5.81
N PRO A 256 5.31 9.39 -5.42
CA PRO A 256 5.56 10.75 -5.93
C PRO A 256 5.83 10.84 -7.44
N PHE A 257 6.14 9.72 -8.09
CA PHE A 257 6.44 9.67 -9.52
C PHE A 257 5.25 9.27 -10.41
N ILE A 258 4.04 9.20 -9.86
CA ILE A 258 2.84 8.94 -10.66
C ILE A 258 2.45 10.21 -11.41
N GLU A 259 2.16 10.05 -12.70
CA GLU A 259 1.68 11.14 -13.52
C GLU A 259 0.21 11.45 -13.22
N TRP A 260 -0.08 12.72 -12.95
CA TRP A 260 -1.41 13.23 -12.70
C TRP A 260 -1.84 14.23 -13.78
N ASN A 261 -3.03 14.07 -14.32
CA ASN A 261 -3.62 14.99 -15.27
C ASN A 261 -4.94 15.51 -14.69
N GLY A 262 -4.96 16.79 -14.30
CA GLY A 262 -6.16 17.42 -13.76
C GLY A 262 -6.68 16.79 -12.45
N GLY A 263 -5.81 16.18 -11.66
CA GLY A 263 -6.17 15.49 -10.40
C GLY A 263 -6.51 14.00 -10.55
N GLU A 264 -6.41 13.45 -11.76
CA GLU A 264 -6.58 12.03 -12.05
C GLU A 264 -5.25 11.42 -12.51
N SER A 265 -4.96 10.19 -12.08
CA SER A 265 -3.80 9.47 -12.59
C SER A 265 -3.99 9.11 -14.07
N VAL A 266 -2.93 9.28 -14.85
CA VAL A 266 -2.94 8.85 -16.26
C VAL A 266 -2.83 7.34 -16.32
N VAL A 267 -3.92 6.71 -16.76
CA VAL A 267 -3.95 5.25 -16.98
C VAL A 267 -3.42 5.02 -18.41
N ASP A 268 -2.22 4.46 -18.51
CA ASP A 268 -1.62 4.03 -19.76
C ASP A 268 -1.81 2.53 -19.92
N GLY A 269 -2.26 2.10 -21.08
CA GLY A 269 -2.37 0.69 -21.42
C GLY A 269 -1.03 -0.02 -21.69
N THR A 270 0.08 0.72 -21.68
CA THR A 270 1.41 0.18 -21.96
C THR A 270 2.13 -0.23 -20.69
N GLU A 271 2.49 -1.50 -20.61
CA GLU A 271 3.32 -2.03 -19.54
C GLU A 271 4.80 -1.84 -19.86
N ASP A 272 5.58 -1.44 -18.86
CA ASP A 272 7.04 -1.42 -18.97
C ASP A 272 7.54 -2.84 -19.27
N LEU A 273 8.41 -2.99 -20.29
CA LEU A 273 8.94 -4.29 -20.72
C LEU A 273 9.66 -5.04 -19.59
N LEU A 274 10.33 -4.32 -18.70
CA LEU A 274 11.02 -4.91 -17.56
C LEU A 274 10.01 -5.41 -16.51
N ALA A 275 8.96 -4.65 -16.22
CA ALA A 275 7.87 -5.06 -15.35
C ALA A 275 7.16 -6.32 -15.91
N PHE A 276 6.89 -6.35 -17.20
CA PHE A 276 6.35 -7.53 -17.87
C PHE A 276 7.25 -8.75 -17.76
N ALA A 277 8.55 -8.60 -18.01
CA ALA A 277 9.52 -9.68 -17.92
C ALA A 277 9.64 -10.21 -16.48
N MET A 278 9.66 -9.34 -15.47
CA MET A 278 9.71 -9.71 -14.06
C MET A 278 8.42 -10.41 -13.60
N GLY A 279 7.27 -9.95 -14.07
CA GLY A 279 5.99 -10.62 -13.84
C GLY A 279 6.01 -12.06 -14.37
N LYS A 280 6.45 -12.27 -15.61
CA LYS A 280 6.59 -13.60 -16.21
C LYS A 280 7.58 -14.49 -15.46
N TRP A 281 8.73 -13.94 -15.03
CA TRP A 281 9.71 -14.66 -14.23
C TRP A 281 9.12 -15.09 -12.88
N SER A 282 8.44 -14.20 -12.18
CA SER A 282 7.85 -14.50 -10.87
C SER A 282 6.81 -15.62 -10.94
N LEU A 283 5.95 -15.63 -11.96
CA LEU A 283 4.99 -16.71 -12.20
C LEU A 283 5.69 -18.06 -12.44
N LYS A 284 6.77 -18.08 -13.24
CA LYS A 284 7.54 -19.29 -13.49
C LYS A 284 8.23 -19.83 -12.23
N VAL A 285 8.69 -18.95 -11.36
CA VAL A 285 9.26 -19.33 -10.06
C VAL A 285 8.17 -19.95 -9.18
N ASP A 286 6.99 -19.32 -9.10
CA ASP A 286 5.85 -19.82 -8.33
C ASP A 286 5.44 -21.23 -8.80
N GLU A 287 5.22 -21.43 -10.10
CA GLU A 287 4.90 -22.75 -10.69
C GLU A 287 5.94 -23.81 -10.30
N THR A 288 7.22 -23.44 -10.29
CA THR A 288 8.31 -24.36 -9.94
C THR A 288 8.26 -24.74 -8.46
N VAL A 289 8.00 -23.78 -7.58
CA VAL A 289 7.86 -24.01 -6.14
C VAL A 289 6.66 -24.90 -5.85
N MET A 290 5.50 -24.60 -6.46
CA MET A 290 4.29 -25.38 -6.33
C MET A 290 4.47 -26.84 -6.79
N LYS A 291 5.16 -27.05 -7.91
CA LYS A 291 5.49 -28.39 -8.39
C LYS A 291 6.35 -29.17 -7.41
N LYS A 292 7.42 -28.56 -6.89
CA LYS A 292 8.32 -29.21 -5.91
C LYS A 292 7.62 -29.55 -4.58
N ARG A 293 6.60 -28.78 -4.16
CA ARG A 293 5.80 -29.08 -2.98
C ARG A 293 4.92 -30.28 -3.19
N ARG A 294 4.18 -30.36 -4.32
CA ARG A 294 3.31 -31.50 -4.68
C ARG A 294 4.07 -32.81 -4.84
N GLU A 295 5.35 -32.75 -5.24
CA GLU A 295 6.21 -33.95 -5.35
C GLU A 295 6.69 -34.46 -3.98
N LYS A 296 6.51 -33.69 -2.91
CA LYS A 296 6.92 -34.05 -1.52
C LYS A 296 5.74 -34.49 -0.63
N GLU A 297 4.49 -34.22 -1.06
CA GLU A 297 3.24 -34.71 -0.48
C GLU A 297 2.86 -36.08 -1.03
#